data_d25e917895a4c4897752ebec8f4cca9c
#
_entry.id   d25e917895a4c4897752ebec8f4cca9c
#
_cell.length_a   1.000
_cell.length_b   1.000
_cell.length_c   1.000
_cell.angle_alpha   90.00
_cell.angle_beta   90.00
_cell.angle_gamma   90.00
#
_symmetry.space_group_name_H-M   'P 1'
#
loop_
_entity.id
_entity.type
_entity.pdbx_description
1 polymer ?
#
loop_
_entity_poly.entity_id
_entity_poly.type
_entity_poly.pdbx_seq_one_letter_code
_entity_poly.pdbx_strand_id
1 'polypeptide(L)'
;RCSRFEEYALYQEYNRFLPDTQVVTFTDLDGKLRAIKPDVTLSIAKTAQPAPEECKRFYYNEEVCRPSRESHTFQTIRQMGLECMGAVDAAVQAEAVGLALQSLAALGVATVLEISPMGFVTGLLDALNIEPAARGRLLKYLRGKNGHELRRAAEKFGLSAAAADSLCGLLTLHGTPAEVLPQAETCCLCEAQRAALTELRQLLDTLPPQGCELRLDLSMADEMDYY
;
A
#
# COMPACT_ATOMS: atom_id res chain seq x y z
N ARG A 1 10.99 13.53 -15.85
CA ARG A 1 9.67 14.12 -16.09
C ARG A 1 8.81 13.07 -16.75
N CYS A 2 7.69 12.71 -16.16
CA CYS A 2 6.77 11.71 -16.71
C CYS A 2 5.91 12.32 -17.81
N SER A 3 5.55 11.51 -18.82
CA SER A 3 4.57 11.92 -19.82
C SER A 3 3.20 12.15 -19.16
N ARG A 4 2.42 13.08 -19.68
CA ARG A 4 1.01 13.25 -19.30
C ARG A 4 0.13 12.14 -19.89
N PHE A 5 0.55 11.61 -21.03
CA PHE A 5 -0.16 10.59 -21.78
C PHE A 5 0.69 9.33 -21.86
N GLU A 6 0.10 8.21 -21.55
CA GLU A 6 0.74 6.87 -21.60
C GLU A 6 -0.01 5.97 -22.58
N GLU A 7 0.63 4.92 -23.05
CA GLU A 7 -0.09 3.90 -23.81
C GLU A 7 -1.09 3.18 -22.93
N TYR A 8 -2.34 3.06 -23.36
CA TYR A 8 -3.40 2.41 -22.56
C TYR A 8 -3.07 0.95 -22.23
N ALA A 9 -2.31 0.26 -23.09
CA ALA A 9 -1.83 -1.09 -22.85
C ALA A 9 -1.09 -1.24 -21.50
N LEU A 10 -0.36 -0.20 -21.05
CA LEU A 10 0.30 -0.20 -19.77
C LEU A 10 -0.69 -0.43 -18.62
N TYR A 11 -1.83 0.26 -18.67
CA TYR A 11 -2.86 0.15 -17.63
C TYR A 11 -3.67 -1.13 -17.75
N GLN A 12 -3.79 -1.71 -18.94
CA GLN A 12 -4.41 -3.04 -19.13
C GLN A 12 -3.54 -4.15 -18.55
N GLU A 13 -2.23 -4.07 -18.73
CA GLU A 13 -1.27 -5.03 -18.17
C GLU A 13 -1.32 -5.01 -16.63
N TYR A 14 -1.45 -3.82 -16.05
CA TYR A 14 -1.51 -3.60 -14.62
C TYR A 14 -2.93 -3.27 -14.10
N ASN A 15 -3.95 -3.78 -14.75
CA ASN A 15 -5.35 -3.46 -14.45
C ASN A 15 -5.81 -3.93 -13.05
N ARG A 16 -5.07 -4.83 -12.42
CA ARG A 16 -5.30 -5.19 -11.01
C ARG A 16 -5.17 -4.00 -10.06
N PHE A 17 -4.35 -3.00 -10.43
CA PHE A 17 -4.06 -1.81 -9.62
C PHE A 17 -4.96 -0.62 -9.95
N LEU A 18 -5.35 -0.50 -11.20
CA LEU A 18 -6.17 0.60 -11.72
C LEU A 18 -7.30 0.01 -12.57
N PRO A 19 -8.49 -0.19 -11.99
CA PRO A 19 -9.66 -0.62 -12.76
C PRO A 19 -9.90 0.31 -13.96
N ASP A 20 -10.28 -0.25 -15.09
CA ASP A 20 -10.52 0.48 -16.35
C ASP A 20 -11.44 1.71 -16.21
N THR A 21 -12.39 1.64 -15.25
CA THR A 21 -13.31 2.75 -14.95
C THR A 21 -12.64 3.97 -14.32
N GLN A 22 -11.35 3.88 -13.98
CA GLN A 22 -10.58 4.95 -13.34
C GLN A 22 -9.63 5.66 -14.29
N VAL A 23 -9.66 5.33 -15.58
CA VAL A 23 -8.73 5.85 -16.58
C VAL A 23 -9.49 6.53 -17.72
N VAL A 24 -9.10 7.77 -18.02
CA VAL A 24 -9.61 8.48 -19.22
C VAL A 24 -8.76 8.07 -20.41
N THR A 25 -9.40 7.53 -21.44
CA THR A 25 -8.74 7.12 -22.69
C THR A 25 -9.14 7.98 -23.86
N PHE A 26 -8.26 8.09 -24.85
CA PHE A 26 -8.51 8.78 -26.11
C PHE A 26 -7.63 8.17 -27.21
N THR A 27 -8.02 8.39 -28.47
CA THR A 27 -7.20 8.02 -29.62
C THR A 27 -6.29 9.17 -29.99
N ASP A 28 -4.98 8.93 -30.02
CA ASP A 28 -3.97 9.92 -30.38
C ASP A 28 -3.90 10.09 -31.91
N LEU A 29 -3.17 11.10 -32.37
CA LEU A 29 -3.01 11.45 -33.80
C LEU A 29 -2.35 10.33 -34.61
N ASP A 30 -1.60 9.45 -33.97
CA ASP A 30 -0.99 8.25 -34.55
C ASP A 30 -1.94 7.03 -34.63
N GLY A 31 -3.20 7.21 -34.21
CA GLY A 31 -4.22 6.17 -34.17
C GLY A 31 -4.11 5.22 -32.97
N LYS A 32 -3.17 5.43 -32.05
CA LYS A 32 -3.00 4.59 -30.85
C LYS A 32 -3.92 5.03 -29.73
N LEU A 33 -4.40 4.05 -28.96
CA LEU A 33 -5.16 4.31 -27.75
C LEU A 33 -4.22 4.75 -26.62
N ARG A 34 -4.42 5.96 -26.13
CA ARG A 34 -3.69 6.57 -25.03
C ARG A 34 -4.59 6.74 -23.82
N ALA A 35 -3.96 6.93 -22.69
CA ALA A 35 -4.62 7.24 -21.42
C ALA A 35 -4.02 8.51 -20.81
N ILE A 36 -4.89 9.33 -20.18
CA ILE A 36 -4.41 10.39 -19.30
C ILE A 36 -3.92 9.74 -18.01
N LYS A 37 -2.70 10.04 -17.61
CA LYS A 37 -2.02 9.48 -16.46
C LYS A 37 -2.86 9.57 -15.18
N PRO A 38 -3.34 8.45 -14.60
CA PRO A 38 -4.06 8.43 -13.34
C PRO A 38 -3.14 8.27 -12.13
N ASP A 39 -1.89 7.83 -12.38
CA ASP A 39 -0.90 7.53 -11.35
C ASP A 39 0.52 7.81 -11.86
N VAL A 40 1.43 8.21 -10.95
CA VAL A 40 2.82 8.53 -11.30
C VAL A 40 3.73 7.33 -11.08
N THR A 41 3.46 6.52 -10.06
CA THR A 41 4.30 5.39 -9.65
C THR A 41 4.49 4.40 -10.79
N LEU A 42 3.41 4.03 -11.50
CA LEU A 42 3.48 3.11 -12.63
C LEU A 42 4.33 3.66 -13.79
N SER A 43 4.22 4.96 -14.07
CA SER A 43 5.07 5.62 -15.08
C SER A 43 6.55 5.63 -14.70
N ILE A 44 6.87 5.75 -13.41
CA ILE A 44 8.24 5.66 -12.90
C ILE A 44 8.72 4.20 -12.97
N ALA A 45 7.92 3.25 -12.47
CA ALA A 45 8.28 1.83 -12.44
C ALA A 45 8.64 1.29 -13.83
N LYS A 46 7.89 1.67 -14.86
CA LYS A 46 8.17 1.34 -16.27
C LYS A 46 9.58 1.74 -16.72
N THR A 47 10.11 2.84 -16.20
CA THR A 47 11.38 3.44 -16.65
C THR A 47 12.53 3.28 -15.67
N ALA A 48 12.24 2.93 -14.40
CA ALA A 48 13.21 2.93 -13.33
C ALA A 48 14.35 1.93 -13.56
N GLN A 49 14.04 0.68 -13.89
CA GLN A 49 14.98 -0.41 -14.16
C GLN A 49 16.26 -0.35 -13.30
N PRO A 50 16.17 -0.47 -11.97
CA PRO A 50 17.34 -0.46 -11.10
C PRO A 50 18.19 -1.73 -11.31
N ALA A 51 19.51 -1.62 -11.14
CA ALA A 51 20.36 -2.80 -11.03
C ALA A 51 20.05 -3.59 -9.73
N PRO A 52 20.42 -4.87 -9.61
CA PRO A 52 20.05 -5.71 -8.48
C PRO A 52 20.40 -5.13 -7.10
N GLU A 53 21.54 -4.44 -6.99
CA GLU A 53 22.00 -3.82 -5.74
C GLU A 53 21.74 -2.30 -5.67
N GLU A 54 21.04 -1.76 -6.64
CA GLU A 54 20.78 -0.33 -6.75
C GLU A 54 19.42 0.02 -6.17
N CYS A 55 19.35 1.11 -5.38
CA CYS A 55 18.11 1.75 -5.00
C CYS A 55 18.03 3.11 -5.69
N LYS A 56 17.12 3.25 -6.64
CA LYS A 56 16.82 4.53 -7.30
C LYS A 56 15.76 5.30 -6.52
N ARG A 57 16.03 6.58 -6.30
CA ARG A 57 15.15 7.51 -5.62
C ARG A 57 14.59 8.51 -6.62
N PHE A 58 13.27 8.62 -6.67
CA PHE A 58 12.55 9.55 -7.54
C PHE A 58 11.68 10.45 -6.68
N TYR A 59 11.72 11.73 -6.95
CA TYR A 59 10.68 12.63 -6.46
C TYR A 59 9.88 13.18 -7.64
N TYR A 60 8.62 13.46 -7.41
CA TYR A 60 7.77 14.02 -8.45
C TYR A 60 6.80 15.06 -7.89
N ASN A 61 6.43 15.98 -8.76
CA ASN A 61 5.37 16.95 -8.57
C ASN A 61 4.64 17.04 -9.91
N GLU A 62 3.62 16.22 -10.07
CA GLU A 62 2.97 15.95 -11.36
C GLU A 62 1.46 16.07 -11.25
N GLU A 63 0.81 16.32 -12.38
CA GLU A 63 -0.65 16.27 -12.47
C GLU A 63 -1.11 14.88 -12.89
N VAL A 64 -2.12 14.36 -12.20
CA VAL A 64 -2.79 13.10 -12.50
C VAL A 64 -4.29 13.33 -12.64
N CYS A 65 -4.95 12.45 -13.38
CA CYS A 65 -6.38 12.53 -13.63
C CYS A 65 -7.08 11.36 -12.93
N ARG A 66 -7.91 11.65 -11.92
CA ARG A 66 -8.61 10.65 -11.12
C ARG A 66 -10.11 10.91 -11.03
N PRO A 67 -10.94 9.86 -10.96
CA PRO A 67 -12.36 10.03 -10.71
C PRO A 67 -12.61 10.59 -9.31
N SER A 68 -13.43 11.60 -9.21
CA SER A 68 -13.94 12.10 -7.94
C SER A 68 -15.22 11.35 -7.56
N ARG A 69 -15.27 10.85 -6.33
CA ARG A 69 -16.46 10.17 -5.79
C ARG A 69 -17.59 11.14 -5.52
N GLU A 70 -17.27 12.40 -5.24
CA GLU A 70 -18.27 13.43 -4.91
C GLU A 70 -18.95 13.98 -6.17
N SER A 71 -18.16 14.35 -7.19
CA SER A 71 -18.68 14.95 -8.42
C SER A 71 -19.05 13.93 -9.50
N HIS A 72 -18.67 12.65 -9.35
CA HIS A 72 -18.78 11.60 -10.36
C HIS A 72 -18.16 11.98 -11.71
N THR A 73 -17.13 12.83 -11.67
CA THR A 73 -16.38 13.30 -12.83
C THR A 73 -14.89 13.07 -12.64
N PHE A 74 -14.13 13.07 -13.75
CA PHE A 74 -12.69 13.08 -13.67
C PHE A 74 -12.17 14.46 -13.29
N GLN A 75 -11.21 14.50 -12.39
CA GLN A 75 -10.54 15.72 -11.93
C GLN A 75 -9.04 15.61 -12.09
N THR A 76 -8.42 16.72 -12.49
CA THR A 76 -6.96 16.85 -12.46
C THR A 76 -6.54 17.28 -11.06
N ILE A 77 -5.72 16.48 -10.41
CA ILE A 77 -5.14 16.77 -9.10
C ILE A 77 -3.62 16.85 -9.20
N ARG A 78 -3.01 17.72 -8.41
CA ARG A 78 -1.54 17.77 -8.27
C ARG A 78 -1.11 16.81 -7.19
N GLN A 79 -0.24 15.88 -7.55
CA GLN A 79 0.33 14.88 -6.66
C GLN A 79 1.83 15.10 -6.53
N MET A 80 2.30 15.15 -5.29
CA MET A 80 3.72 15.14 -4.95
C MET A 80 4.04 13.84 -4.24
N GLY A 81 5.18 13.27 -4.55
CA GLY A 81 5.59 12.02 -3.91
C GLY A 81 7.06 11.70 -4.09
N LEU A 82 7.46 10.67 -3.36
CA LEU A 82 8.76 10.03 -3.42
C LEU A 82 8.55 8.55 -3.71
N GLU A 83 9.36 8.01 -4.62
CA GLU A 83 9.42 6.57 -4.89
C GLU A 83 10.85 6.08 -4.73
N CYS A 84 11.03 4.98 -4.02
CA CYS A 84 12.29 4.26 -3.91
C CYS A 84 12.12 2.88 -4.55
N MET A 85 12.94 2.56 -5.55
CA MET A 85 12.78 1.33 -6.34
C MET A 85 14.10 0.59 -6.46
N GLY A 86 14.04 -0.74 -6.32
CA GLY A 86 15.20 -1.63 -6.37
C GLY A 86 15.55 -2.22 -5.01
N ALA A 87 16.81 -2.21 -4.62
CA ALA A 87 17.26 -2.71 -3.32
C ALA A 87 16.84 -1.76 -2.19
N VAL A 88 15.61 -1.92 -1.70
CA VAL A 88 15.04 -1.13 -0.60
C VAL A 88 15.31 -1.83 0.72
N ASP A 89 16.21 -1.28 1.52
CA ASP A 89 16.53 -1.74 2.87
C ASP A 89 15.85 -0.89 3.96
N ALA A 90 16.07 -1.24 5.22
CA ALA A 90 15.51 -0.52 6.36
C ALA A 90 15.93 0.96 6.41
N ALA A 91 17.14 1.28 5.94
CA ALA A 91 17.63 2.67 5.92
C ALA A 91 16.87 3.50 4.87
N VAL A 92 16.60 2.94 3.69
CA VAL A 92 15.80 3.57 2.64
C VAL A 92 14.35 3.76 3.10
N GLN A 93 13.78 2.78 3.80
CA GLN A 93 12.44 2.89 4.37
C GLN A 93 12.38 4.02 5.41
N ALA A 94 13.36 4.09 6.32
CA ALA A 94 13.43 5.15 7.33
C ALA A 94 13.62 6.54 6.69
N GLU A 95 14.42 6.64 5.61
CA GLU A 95 14.57 7.87 4.83
C GLU A 95 13.22 8.32 4.24
N ALA A 96 12.49 7.42 3.60
CA ALA A 96 11.19 7.73 2.98
C ALA A 96 10.16 8.19 4.03
N VAL A 97 10.06 7.48 5.14
CA VAL A 97 9.18 7.84 6.26
C VAL A 97 9.61 9.18 6.87
N GLY A 98 10.91 9.39 7.09
CA GLY A 98 11.46 10.65 7.60
C GLY A 98 11.13 11.86 6.71
N LEU A 99 11.22 11.71 5.40
CA LEU A 99 10.84 12.75 4.43
C LEU A 99 9.33 13.03 4.44
N ALA A 100 8.50 11.99 4.58
CA ALA A 100 7.05 12.16 4.74
C ALA A 100 6.73 12.96 6.00
N LEU A 101 7.36 12.63 7.13
CA LEU A 101 7.20 13.35 8.40
C LEU A 101 7.62 14.82 8.31
N GLN A 102 8.78 15.10 7.70
CA GLN A 102 9.25 16.47 7.48
C GLN A 102 8.28 17.26 6.61
N SER A 103 7.74 16.63 5.56
CA SER A 103 6.77 17.25 4.67
C SER A 103 5.45 17.58 5.40
N LEU A 104 4.98 16.68 6.25
CA LEU A 104 3.79 16.91 7.07
C LEU A 104 4.02 17.99 8.13
N ALA A 105 5.17 17.98 8.78
CA ALA A 105 5.53 19.00 9.76
C ALA A 105 5.57 20.41 9.14
N ALA A 106 6.01 20.54 7.89
CA ALA A 106 6.06 21.81 7.17
C ALA A 106 4.66 22.42 6.92
N LEU A 107 3.59 21.62 7.01
CA LEU A 107 2.21 22.12 6.88
C LEU A 107 1.71 22.85 8.13
N GLY A 108 2.38 22.68 9.28
CA GLY A 108 2.01 23.33 10.54
C GLY A 108 0.68 22.87 11.13
N VAL A 109 0.17 21.71 10.74
CA VAL A 109 -1.06 21.12 11.25
C VAL A 109 -0.76 19.85 12.05
N ALA A 110 -1.65 19.51 12.99
CA ALA A 110 -1.55 18.23 13.71
C ALA A 110 -1.72 17.07 12.72
N THR A 111 -0.75 16.16 12.71
CA THR A 111 -0.70 15.04 11.79
C THR A 111 -0.54 13.73 12.53
N VAL A 112 -1.10 12.66 11.96
CA VAL A 112 -0.90 11.28 12.42
C VAL A 112 -0.20 10.53 11.29
N LEU A 113 0.92 9.88 11.61
CA LEU A 113 1.56 8.91 10.73
C LEU A 113 1.09 7.51 11.12
N GLU A 114 0.42 6.84 10.21
CA GLU A 114 -0.01 5.45 10.39
C GLU A 114 0.84 4.52 9.52
N ILE A 115 1.42 3.49 10.13
CA ILE A 115 2.32 2.53 9.48
C ILE A 115 1.71 1.14 9.53
N SER A 116 1.74 0.44 8.40
CA SER A 116 1.33 -0.97 8.29
C SER A 116 2.39 -1.77 7.53
N PRO A 117 3.02 -2.78 8.17
CA PRO A 117 3.93 -3.69 7.48
C PRO A 117 3.12 -4.73 6.69
N MET A 118 3.08 -4.61 5.37
CA MET A 118 2.35 -5.55 4.50
C MET A 118 2.76 -7.00 4.71
N GLY A 119 4.04 -7.27 5.01
CA GLY A 119 4.55 -8.60 5.30
C GLY A 119 3.83 -9.31 6.45
N PHE A 120 3.24 -8.57 7.39
CA PHE A 120 2.48 -9.17 8.48
C PHE A 120 1.15 -9.79 8.00
N VAL A 121 0.42 -9.08 7.15
CA VAL A 121 -0.85 -9.56 6.57
C VAL A 121 -0.58 -10.66 5.55
N THR A 122 0.35 -10.44 4.62
CA THR A 122 0.68 -11.43 3.58
C THR A 122 1.21 -12.72 4.19
N GLY A 123 2.05 -12.64 5.22
CA GLY A 123 2.54 -13.79 5.97
C GLY A 123 1.41 -14.60 6.61
N LEU A 124 0.38 -13.94 7.15
CA LEU A 124 -0.79 -14.63 7.66
C LEU A 124 -1.58 -15.33 6.55
N LEU A 125 -1.83 -14.64 5.43
CA LEU A 125 -2.56 -15.23 4.30
C LEU A 125 -1.84 -16.45 3.72
N ASP A 126 -0.51 -16.42 3.68
CA ASP A 126 0.31 -17.54 3.23
C ASP A 126 0.29 -18.70 4.23
N ALA A 127 0.45 -18.41 5.51
CA ALA A 127 0.39 -19.43 6.58
C ALA A 127 -0.95 -20.16 6.63
N LEU A 128 -2.04 -19.47 6.28
CA LEU A 128 -3.38 -20.05 6.19
C LEU A 128 -3.65 -20.71 4.84
N ASN A 129 -2.69 -20.75 3.91
CA ASN A 129 -2.81 -21.32 2.57
C ASN A 129 -4.03 -20.78 1.80
N ILE A 130 -4.29 -19.48 1.90
CA ILE A 130 -5.47 -18.87 1.26
C ILE A 130 -5.24 -18.77 -0.25
N GLU A 131 -6.17 -19.35 -1.01
CA GLU A 131 -6.16 -19.31 -2.47
C GLU A 131 -6.14 -17.87 -3.02
N PRO A 132 -5.38 -17.57 -4.08
CA PRO A 132 -5.27 -16.22 -4.64
C PRO A 132 -6.62 -15.55 -4.96
N ALA A 133 -7.59 -16.33 -5.47
CA ALA A 133 -8.93 -15.85 -5.78
C ALA A 133 -9.73 -15.38 -4.53
N ALA A 134 -9.42 -15.94 -3.35
CA ALA A 134 -10.05 -15.55 -2.09
C ALA A 134 -9.36 -14.33 -1.46
N ARG A 135 -8.04 -14.17 -1.65
CA ARG A 135 -7.22 -13.11 -1.02
C ARG A 135 -7.80 -11.72 -1.27
N GLY A 136 -8.06 -11.36 -2.53
CA GLY A 136 -8.56 -10.04 -2.88
C GLY A 136 -9.88 -9.69 -2.17
N ARG A 137 -10.78 -10.67 -2.00
CA ARG A 137 -12.04 -10.46 -1.30
C ARG A 137 -11.85 -10.30 0.21
N LEU A 138 -10.97 -11.11 0.82
CA LEU A 138 -10.65 -11.02 2.25
C LEU A 138 -9.95 -9.70 2.57
N LEU A 139 -8.97 -9.28 1.75
CA LEU A 139 -8.30 -8.00 1.87
C LEU A 139 -9.26 -6.81 1.74
N LYS A 140 -10.25 -6.89 0.84
CA LYS A 140 -11.30 -5.88 0.73
C LYS A 140 -12.09 -5.71 2.04
N TYR A 141 -12.43 -6.80 2.71
CA TYR A 141 -13.17 -6.73 3.99
C TYR A 141 -12.27 -6.29 5.14
N LEU A 142 -10.99 -6.67 5.13
CA LEU A 142 -9.99 -6.15 6.08
C LEU A 142 -9.88 -4.62 5.97
N ARG A 143 -9.66 -4.09 4.77
CA ARG A 143 -9.63 -2.63 4.52
C ARG A 143 -10.89 -1.92 4.95
N GLY A 144 -12.03 -2.53 4.69
CA GLY A 144 -13.33 -1.99 5.11
C GLY A 144 -13.62 -2.13 6.61
N LYS A 145 -12.68 -2.69 7.40
CA LYS A 145 -12.85 -2.98 8.84
C LYS A 145 -14.14 -3.75 9.14
N ASN A 146 -14.59 -4.59 8.19
CA ASN A 146 -15.85 -5.31 8.30
C ASN A 146 -15.61 -6.76 8.77
N GLY A 147 -15.45 -6.94 10.07
CA GLY A 147 -15.18 -8.24 10.70
C GLY A 147 -16.28 -9.28 10.46
N HIS A 148 -17.54 -8.86 10.37
CA HIS A 148 -18.65 -9.77 10.11
C HIS A 148 -18.55 -10.40 8.70
N GLU A 149 -18.40 -9.56 7.68
CA GLU A 149 -18.27 -10.04 6.29
C GLU A 149 -16.93 -10.75 6.06
N LEU A 150 -15.86 -10.34 6.76
CA LEU A 150 -14.57 -11.03 6.73
C LEU A 150 -14.71 -12.48 7.21
N ARG A 151 -15.34 -12.68 8.37
CA ARG A 151 -15.60 -14.02 8.93
C ARG A 151 -16.46 -14.86 7.99
N ARG A 152 -17.57 -14.32 7.54
CA ARG A 152 -18.48 -14.97 6.61
C ARG A 152 -17.80 -15.38 5.29
N ALA A 153 -16.94 -14.50 4.77
CA ALA A 153 -16.17 -14.82 3.57
C ALA A 153 -15.12 -15.91 3.82
N ALA A 154 -14.42 -15.86 4.97
CA ALA A 154 -13.47 -16.90 5.36
C ALA A 154 -14.13 -18.28 5.42
N GLU A 155 -15.28 -18.38 6.09
CA GLU A 155 -16.09 -19.61 6.16
C GLU A 155 -16.54 -20.09 4.76
N LYS A 156 -17.01 -19.17 3.92
CA LYS A 156 -17.42 -19.49 2.53
C LYS A 156 -16.27 -20.03 1.67
N PHE A 157 -15.04 -19.59 1.94
CA PHE A 157 -13.83 -20.11 1.29
C PHE A 157 -13.28 -21.37 1.97
N GLY A 158 -14.01 -21.96 2.93
CA GLY A 158 -13.63 -23.21 3.57
C GLY A 158 -12.54 -23.09 4.63
N LEU A 159 -12.25 -21.87 5.11
CA LEU A 159 -11.30 -21.69 6.19
C LEU A 159 -11.88 -22.18 7.52
N SER A 160 -11.01 -22.72 8.37
CA SER A 160 -11.41 -23.14 9.73
C SER A 160 -11.84 -21.94 10.58
N ALA A 161 -12.60 -22.20 11.67
CA ALA A 161 -12.98 -21.16 12.63
C ALA A 161 -11.74 -20.46 13.21
N ALA A 162 -10.68 -21.21 13.54
CA ALA A 162 -9.44 -20.66 14.04
C ALA A 162 -8.74 -19.73 13.01
N ALA A 163 -8.76 -20.10 11.72
CA ALA A 163 -8.23 -19.24 10.66
C ALA A 163 -9.06 -17.96 10.49
N ALA A 164 -10.38 -18.06 10.56
CA ALA A 164 -11.27 -16.91 10.53
C ALA A 164 -11.05 -15.99 11.75
N ASP A 165 -10.83 -16.57 12.94
CA ASP A 165 -10.49 -15.82 14.15
C ASP A 165 -9.17 -15.06 14.01
N SER A 166 -8.15 -15.70 13.46
CA SER A 166 -6.85 -15.07 13.21
C SER A 166 -6.95 -13.89 12.24
N LEU A 167 -7.72 -14.04 11.15
CA LEU A 167 -7.98 -12.95 10.22
C LEU A 167 -8.74 -11.79 10.87
N CYS A 168 -9.78 -12.09 11.64
CA CYS A 168 -10.55 -11.07 12.36
C CYS A 168 -9.73 -10.40 13.46
N GLY A 169 -8.78 -11.11 14.08
CA GLY A 169 -7.85 -10.58 15.07
C GLY A 169 -6.99 -9.43 14.52
N LEU A 170 -6.65 -9.43 13.23
CA LEU A 170 -5.93 -8.30 12.61
C LEU A 170 -6.67 -6.98 12.81
N LEU A 171 -7.99 -6.98 12.80
CA LEU A 171 -8.81 -5.77 12.94
C LEU A 171 -8.66 -5.07 14.29
N THR A 172 -8.15 -5.78 15.29
CA THR A 172 -7.92 -5.24 16.64
C THR A 172 -6.49 -4.72 16.83
N LEU A 173 -5.59 -5.01 15.88
CA LEU A 173 -4.18 -4.63 15.96
C LEU A 173 -3.95 -3.22 15.39
N HIS A 174 -4.52 -2.22 16.05
CA HIS A 174 -4.34 -0.81 15.73
C HIS A 174 -4.19 0.04 16.99
N GLY A 175 -3.40 1.09 16.94
CA GLY A 175 -3.11 1.97 18.06
C GLY A 175 -1.67 2.44 18.10
N THR A 176 -1.18 2.80 19.28
CA THR A 176 0.24 3.16 19.45
C THR A 176 1.15 1.94 19.31
N PRO A 177 2.43 2.13 18.92
CA PRO A 177 3.38 1.01 18.86
C PRO A 177 3.49 0.23 20.17
N ALA A 178 3.42 0.90 21.31
CA ALA A 178 3.50 0.28 22.64
C ALA A 178 2.31 -0.65 22.93
N GLU A 179 1.14 -0.35 22.39
CA GLU A 179 -0.06 -1.17 22.52
C GLU A 179 -0.10 -2.33 21.53
N VAL A 180 0.26 -2.04 20.27
CA VAL A 180 0.07 -2.98 19.17
C VAL A 180 1.15 -4.05 19.10
N LEU A 181 2.43 -3.70 19.29
CA LEU A 181 3.53 -4.65 19.10
C LEU A 181 3.45 -5.87 20.02
N PRO A 182 3.18 -5.75 21.34
CA PRO A 182 3.04 -6.93 22.21
C PRO A 182 1.86 -7.83 21.81
N GLN A 183 0.74 -7.24 21.38
CA GLN A 183 -0.42 -8.00 20.92
C GLN A 183 -0.12 -8.74 19.61
N ALA A 184 0.51 -8.06 18.66
CA ALA A 184 0.90 -8.64 17.38
C ALA A 184 1.87 -9.83 17.56
N GLU A 185 2.81 -9.76 18.49
CA GLU A 185 3.71 -10.87 18.79
C GLU A 185 2.96 -12.12 19.24
N THR A 186 1.94 -11.98 20.09
CA THR A 186 1.12 -13.11 20.57
C THR A 186 0.26 -13.71 19.46
N CYS A 187 -0.05 -12.94 18.42
CA CYS A 187 -0.89 -13.36 17.28
C CYS A 187 -0.07 -13.95 16.10
N CYS A 188 1.27 -13.96 16.18
CA CYS A 188 2.10 -14.49 15.12
C CYS A 188 1.94 -15.99 14.94
N LEU A 189 1.54 -16.43 13.76
CA LEU A 189 1.40 -17.84 13.40
C LEU A 189 2.61 -18.39 12.61
N CYS A 190 3.41 -17.52 12.00
CA CYS A 190 4.52 -17.92 11.15
C CYS A 190 5.75 -17.03 11.30
N GLU A 191 6.88 -17.51 10.77
CA GLU A 191 8.15 -16.78 10.80
C GLU A 191 8.10 -15.48 9.97
N ALA A 192 7.38 -15.47 8.84
CA ALA A 192 7.22 -14.27 8.03
C ALA A 192 6.58 -13.11 8.81
N GLN A 193 5.58 -13.39 9.65
CA GLN A 193 5.00 -12.37 10.52
C GLN A 193 6.00 -11.86 11.56
N ARG A 194 6.81 -12.75 12.17
CA ARG A 194 7.85 -12.35 13.12
C ARG A 194 8.92 -11.49 12.47
N ALA A 195 9.34 -11.86 11.25
CA ALA A 195 10.29 -11.07 10.47
C ALA A 195 9.72 -9.67 10.19
N ALA A 196 8.48 -9.57 9.73
CA ALA A 196 7.82 -8.28 9.48
C ALA A 196 7.73 -7.40 10.74
N LEU A 197 7.47 -7.98 11.92
CA LEU A 197 7.51 -7.22 13.18
C LEU A 197 8.92 -6.79 13.57
N THR A 198 9.92 -7.61 13.27
CA THR A 198 11.33 -7.27 13.54
C THR A 198 11.77 -6.09 12.67
N GLU A 199 11.45 -6.13 11.38
CA GLU A 199 11.71 -5.02 10.44
C GLU A 199 10.97 -3.74 10.87
N LEU A 200 9.70 -3.88 11.28
CA LEU A 200 8.93 -2.75 11.79
C LEU A 200 9.58 -2.12 13.03
N ARG A 201 10.06 -2.92 13.99
CA ARG A 201 10.77 -2.42 15.17
C ARG A 201 12.04 -1.67 14.78
N GLN A 202 12.85 -2.26 13.89
CA GLN A 202 14.05 -1.60 13.39
C GLN A 202 13.74 -0.26 12.71
N LEU A 203 12.68 -0.21 11.91
CA LEU A 203 12.21 1.04 11.31
C LEU A 203 11.84 2.07 12.39
N LEU A 204 11.02 1.69 13.38
CA LEU A 204 10.58 2.57 14.44
C LEU A 204 11.74 3.12 15.28
N ASP A 205 12.74 2.29 15.57
CA ASP A 205 13.95 2.67 16.31
C ASP A 205 14.85 3.64 15.52
N THR A 206 14.74 3.62 14.18
CA THR A 206 15.54 4.47 13.28
C THR A 206 14.87 5.82 13.00
N LEU A 207 13.55 5.93 13.24
CA LEU A 207 12.84 7.16 12.96
C LEU A 207 13.29 8.31 13.87
N PRO A 208 13.48 9.53 13.32
CA PRO A 208 13.83 10.69 14.12
C PRO A 208 12.69 11.05 15.10
N PRO A 209 12.98 11.76 16.19
CA PRO A 209 11.94 12.30 17.08
C PRO A 209 10.91 13.10 16.29
N GLN A 210 9.63 12.81 16.51
CA GLN A 210 8.57 13.24 15.61
C GLN A 210 7.67 14.28 16.24
N GLY A 211 7.33 15.30 15.46
CA GLY A 211 6.29 16.27 15.80
C GLY A 211 4.88 15.81 15.47
N CYS A 212 4.67 14.51 15.16
CA CYS A 212 3.37 13.93 14.84
C CYS A 212 3.11 12.69 15.71
N GLU A 213 1.83 12.33 15.84
CA GLU A 213 1.43 11.10 16.48
C GLU A 213 1.75 9.91 15.55
N LEU A 214 2.39 8.87 16.09
CA LEU A 214 2.70 7.64 15.39
C LEU A 214 1.72 6.55 15.78
N ARG A 215 1.09 5.92 14.81
CA ARG A 215 0.18 4.79 14.97
C ARG A 215 0.56 3.61 14.08
N LEU A 216 0.19 2.44 14.52
CA LEU A 216 0.24 1.21 13.73
C LEU A 216 -1.18 0.75 13.41
N ASP A 217 -1.37 0.18 12.22
CA ASP A 217 -2.60 -0.54 11.85
C ASP A 217 -2.24 -1.78 11.03
N LEU A 218 -2.13 -2.92 11.68
CA LEU A 218 -1.72 -4.18 11.04
C LEU A 218 -2.83 -4.82 10.21
N SER A 219 -3.99 -4.20 10.10
CA SER A 219 -5.08 -4.65 9.22
C SER A 219 -5.13 -3.88 7.89
N MET A 220 -4.36 -2.80 7.77
CA MET A 220 -4.25 -2.09 6.50
C MET A 220 -3.47 -2.96 5.50
N ALA A 221 -4.18 -3.42 4.50
CA ALA A 221 -3.63 -4.24 3.44
C ALA A 221 -4.08 -3.67 2.11
N ASP A 222 -3.19 -3.01 1.39
CA ASP A 222 -3.45 -2.59 0.02
C ASP A 222 -3.04 -3.68 -0.97
N GLU A 223 -3.88 -3.88 -1.98
CA GLU A 223 -3.54 -4.73 -3.13
C GLU A 223 -2.57 -3.99 -4.03
N MET A 224 -1.35 -3.76 -3.55
CA MET A 224 -0.33 -3.10 -4.35
C MET A 224 0.71 -4.13 -4.79
N ASP A 225 0.38 -4.87 -5.85
CA ASP A 225 1.27 -5.89 -6.42
C ASP A 225 2.51 -5.29 -7.14
N TYR A 226 2.71 -3.97 -7.14
CA TYR A 226 3.90 -3.34 -7.73
C TYR A 226 4.92 -2.82 -6.71
N TYR A 227 4.71 -3.09 -5.45
CA TYR A 227 5.68 -2.86 -4.38
C TYR A 227 6.36 -4.14 -3.95
#